data_8b30bea5bc8b732c24d25e10795fb8f9
#
_entry.id   8b30bea5bc8b732c24d25e10795fb8f9
#
_cell.length_a   1.000
_cell.length_b   1.000
_cell.length_c   1.000
_cell.angle_alpha   90.00
_cell.angle_beta   90.00
_cell.angle_gamma   90.00
#
_symmetry.space_group_name_H-M   'P 1'
#
loop_
_entity.id
_entity.type
_entity.pdbx_description
1 polymer ?
#
loop_
_entity_poly.entity_id
_entity_poly.type
_entity_poly.pdbx_seq_one_letter_code
_entity_poly.pdbx_strand_id
1 'polypeptide(L)'
;RKEAKQRPRPPFTTSTLQQQAARSFRYSAQRTMRIAQDLYEGMEIGSAEPVGLITYMRTDSVNLAQNALEEAMSFIKSAYGDEYSTGPKKYKTRSKSAQEAHEAVRPTSASNTPEKVAPYLSSEQLRLYTMIWKRTIASQMADAIVDNTGVDITAAAPNGNEYTVRATGSVIKFDGYRKLYIETKDEDAEDDENRQLPSMNEGDVHKKQTVNADQKFTQPPPRYTEANLIRFLEEQGIGRPSTYASIVGTIERRQYVDREKSRFKPTPMGLAVSDFLSEHFPNIMDTGFTSGMESKLDAVAEGEQDWIEMLREFFGPFEKAVTDTTENAERIDRAKLVQVSDEKCEGGDDLVIRTGRFGKFLSCGKFPECRVSISTRPGERATGEVKENWEIAWKTAMEKCSIVHPEAAAAAAAEAEEKRTSKRKTPKKKASAKKTGTKAKAKA
;
A
#
# COMPACT_ATOMS: atom_id res chain seq x y z
N ARG A 1 10.05 -17.23 -31.06
CA ARG A 1 10.21 -15.81 -30.77
C ARG A 1 8.99 -15.04 -31.27
N LYS A 2 8.49 -14.08 -30.48
CA LYS A 2 7.34 -13.25 -30.84
C LYS A 2 7.61 -11.82 -30.40
N GLU A 3 7.58 -10.91 -31.39
CA GLU A 3 7.63 -9.48 -31.11
C GLU A 3 6.29 -9.00 -30.53
N ALA A 4 6.35 -8.25 -29.43
CA ALA A 4 5.21 -7.66 -28.77
C ALA A 4 5.42 -6.16 -28.59
N LYS A 5 4.38 -5.38 -28.88
CA LYS A 5 4.35 -3.94 -28.59
C LYS A 5 3.76 -3.73 -27.21
N GLN A 6 4.49 -3.03 -26.35
CA GLN A 6 4.01 -2.60 -25.05
C GLN A 6 3.62 -1.13 -25.12
N ARG A 7 2.34 -0.84 -24.96
CA ARG A 7 1.81 0.53 -24.98
C ARG A 7 2.05 1.24 -23.65
N PRO A 8 2.34 2.54 -23.68
CA PRO A 8 2.36 3.34 -22.46
C PRO A 8 0.97 3.41 -21.85
N ARG A 9 0.96 3.52 -20.54
CA ARG A 9 -0.27 3.71 -19.78
C ARG A 9 -0.83 5.13 -19.97
N PRO A 10 -2.14 5.35 -19.83
CA PRO A 10 -2.75 6.68 -19.91
C PRO A 10 -2.18 7.63 -18.86
N PRO A 11 -2.35 8.95 -19.03
CA PRO A 11 -2.11 9.93 -17.98
C PRO A 11 -2.86 9.57 -16.69
N PHE A 12 -2.49 10.17 -15.57
CA PHE A 12 -3.10 9.86 -14.29
C PHE A 12 -4.54 10.37 -14.17
N THR A 13 -5.40 9.53 -13.61
CA THR A 13 -6.60 9.90 -12.89
C THR A 13 -6.27 10.06 -11.40
N THR A 14 -7.20 10.55 -10.59
CA THR A 14 -7.03 10.61 -9.13
C THR A 14 -6.67 9.25 -8.53
N SER A 15 -7.42 8.20 -8.89
CA SER A 15 -7.21 6.86 -8.33
C SER A 15 -5.85 6.29 -8.71
N THR A 16 -5.46 6.40 -9.99
CA THR A 16 -4.18 5.87 -10.47
C THR A 16 -2.99 6.67 -9.93
N LEU A 17 -3.14 7.99 -9.71
CA LEU A 17 -2.15 8.83 -9.04
C LEU A 17 -1.93 8.38 -7.59
N GLN A 18 -3.00 8.20 -6.82
CA GLN A 18 -2.94 7.73 -5.44
C GLN A 18 -2.30 6.34 -5.36
N GLN A 19 -2.70 5.42 -6.23
CA GLN A 19 -2.13 4.07 -6.30
C GLN A 19 -0.62 4.10 -6.55
N GLN A 20 -0.19 4.88 -7.54
CA GLN A 20 1.22 4.93 -7.91
C GLN A 20 2.08 5.65 -6.86
N ALA A 21 1.57 6.72 -6.24
CA ALA A 21 2.25 7.40 -5.15
C ALA A 21 2.40 6.51 -3.90
N ALA A 22 1.38 5.69 -3.62
CA ALA A 22 1.46 4.70 -2.53
C ALA A 22 2.51 3.62 -2.81
N ARG A 23 2.61 3.10 -4.05
CA ARG A 23 3.61 2.11 -4.45
C ARG A 23 5.03 2.66 -4.44
N SER A 24 5.22 3.83 -5.05
CA SER A 24 6.56 4.39 -5.29
C SER A 24 7.14 5.11 -4.08
N PHE A 25 6.31 5.79 -3.29
CA PHE A 25 6.77 6.70 -2.23
C PHE A 25 6.19 6.37 -0.86
N ARG A 26 5.31 5.38 -0.76
CA ARG A 26 4.58 5.06 0.47
C ARG A 26 3.75 6.24 0.99
N TYR A 27 3.28 7.11 0.08
CA TYR A 27 2.39 8.20 0.43
C TYR A 27 0.98 7.68 0.62
N SER A 28 0.30 8.12 1.69
CA SER A 28 -1.12 7.87 1.81
C SER A 28 -1.90 8.68 0.77
N ALA A 29 -3.12 8.23 0.43
CA ALA A 29 -4.00 8.95 -0.48
C ALA A 29 -4.25 10.39 -0.02
N GLN A 30 -4.45 10.61 1.30
CA GLN A 30 -4.61 11.94 1.87
C GLN A 30 -3.36 12.82 1.66
N ARG A 31 -2.15 12.25 1.90
CA ARG A 31 -0.89 12.97 1.68
C ARG A 31 -0.70 13.30 0.21
N THR A 32 -0.97 12.34 -0.67
CA THR A 32 -0.90 12.53 -2.13
C THR A 32 -1.81 13.66 -2.57
N MET A 33 -3.07 13.67 -2.11
CA MET A 33 -4.02 14.70 -2.50
C MET A 33 -3.69 16.09 -1.94
N ARG A 34 -3.11 16.18 -0.73
CA ARG A 34 -2.62 17.46 -0.19
C ARG A 34 -1.49 18.03 -1.05
N ILE A 35 -0.48 17.21 -1.37
CA ILE A 35 0.64 17.65 -2.21
C ILE A 35 0.16 18.02 -3.62
N ALA A 36 -0.78 17.25 -4.18
CA ALA A 36 -1.37 17.58 -5.48
C ALA A 36 -2.15 18.88 -5.46
N GLN A 37 -2.86 19.18 -4.35
CA GLN A 37 -3.56 20.46 -4.15
C GLN A 37 -2.57 21.62 -4.14
N ASP A 38 -1.46 21.52 -3.40
CA ASP A 38 -0.43 22.56 -3.38
C ASP A 38 0.11 22.82 -4.80
N LEU A 39 0.42 21.77 -5.57
CA LEU A 39 0.92 21.89 -6.94
C LEU A 39 -0.12 22.51 -7.91
N TYR A 40 -1.39 22.32 -7.65
CA TYR A 40 -2.47 22.87 -8.45
C TYR A 40 -2.75 24.34 -8.12
N GLU A 41 -2.81 24.69 -6.83
CA GLU A 41 -3.16 26.05 -6.37
C GLU A 41 -2.12 27.10 -6.77
N GLY A 42 -0.87 26.70 -6.91
CA GLY A 42 0.19 27.53 -7.43
C GLY A 42 1.46 27.54 -6.58
N MET A 43 2.58 27.55 -7.28
CA MET A 43 3.92 27.57 -6.71
C MET A 43 4.69 28.77 -7.25
N GLU A 44 5.49 29.42 -6.39
CA GLU A 44 6.41 30.50 -6.79
C GLU A 44 7.62 29.89 -7.53
N ILE A 45 7.57 29.84 -8.86
CA ILE A 45 8.63 29.27 -9.70
C ILE A 45 9.51 30.32 -10.37
N GLY A 46 9.80 31.41 -9.65
CA GLY A 46 10.63 32.52 -10.19
C GLY A 46 9.86 33.51 -11.05
N SER A 47 8.55 33.42 -11.13
CA SER A 47 7.64 34.40 -11.73
C SER A 47 7.09 35.36 -10.65
N ALA A 48 6.57 36.50 -11.06
CA ALA A 48 5.97 37.47 -10.14
C ALA A 48 4.67 36.94 -9.47
N GLU A 49 4.01 35.96 -10.10
CA GLU A 49 2.78 35.36 -9.61
C GLU A 49 2.95 33.84 -9.46
N PRO A 50 2.27 33.22 -8.47
CA PRO A 50 2.25 31.77 -8.33
C PRO A 50 1.67 31.08 -9.57
N VAL A 51 2.29 29.99 -10.01
CA VAL A 51 1.87 29.23 -11.19
C VAL A 51 1.41 27.84 -10.76
N GLY A 52 0.20 27.45 -11.13
CA GLY A 52 -0.26 26.07 -11.01
C GLY A 52 0.56 25.15 -11.89
N LEU A 53 1.19 24.14 -11.31
CA LEU A 53 2.10 23.22 -12.01
C LEU A 53 1.38 22.02 -12.61
N ILE A 54 0.20 21.67 -12.12
CA ILE A 54 -0.61 20.56 -12.62
C ILE A 54 -2.06 21.02 -12.88
N THR A 55 -2.78 20.25 -13.70
CA THR A 55 -4.23 20.39 -13.86
C THR A 55 -4.96 19.94 -12.61
N TYR A 56 -6.27 20.20 -12.53
CA TYR A 56 -7.08 19.81 -11.39
C TYR A 56 -6.99 18.30 -11.11
N MET A 57 -6.58 17.95 -9.89
CA MET A 57 -6.21 16.60 -9.51
C MET A 57 -7.36 15.67 -9.16
N ARG A 58 -8.60 16.19 -9.03
CA ARG A 58 -9.79 15.36 -8.78
C ARG A 58 -10.50 15.09 -10.09
N THR A 59 -10.06 14.07 -10.79
CA THR A 59 -10.58 13.69 -12.11
C THR A 59 -10.50 12.19 -12.30
N ASP A 60 -11.46 11.62 -12.98
CA ASP A 60 -11.47 10.26 -13.51
C ASP A 60 -11.20 10.22 -15.02
N SER A 61 -11.01 11.39 -15.64
CA SER A 61 -10.67 11.52 -17.05
C SER A 61 -9.19 11.19 -17.32
N VAL A 62 -8.94 10.60 -18.48
CA VAL A 62 -7.59 10.40 -19.06
C VAL A 62 -7.36 11.26 -20.30
N ASN A 63 -8.27 12.17 -20.60
CA ASN A 63 -8.18 13.04 -21.76
C ASN A 63 -7.11 14.12 -21.57
N LEU A 64 -6.48 14.53 -22.67
CA LEU A 64 -5.56 15.65 -22.73
C LEU A 64 -6.08 16.65 -23.74
N ALA A 65 -6.00 17.94 -23.42
CA ALA A 65 -6.33 19.01 -24.35
C ALA A 65 -5.40 18.99 -25.56
N GLN A 66 -5.88 19.47 -26.71
CA GLN A 66 -5.15 19.43 -27.96
C GLN A 66 -3.81 20.18 -27.89
N ASN A 67 -3.78 21.34 -27.25
CA ASN A 67 -2.55 22.11 -27.03
C ASN A 67 -1.51 21.34 -26.19
N ALA A 68 -1.96 20.61 -25.16
CA ALA A 68 -1.06 19.79 -24.33
C ALA A 68 -0.49 18.60 -25.10
N LEU A 69 -1.27 18.00 -26.01
CA LEU A 69 -0.79 16.95 -26.91
C LEU A 69 0.29 17.47 -27.85
N GLU A 70 0.08 18.64 -28.45
CA GLU A 70 1.02 19.29 -29.38
C GLU A 70 2.32 19.68 -28.66
N GLU A 71 2.22 20.27 -27.48
CA GLU A 71 3.38 20.61 -26.65
C GLU A 71 4.17 19.36 -26.24
N ALA A 72 3.50 18.32 -25.78
CA ALA A 72 4.15 17.05 -25.40
C ALA A 72 4.87 16.41 -26.59
N MET A 73 4.25 16.39 -27.76
CA MET A 73 4.89 15.86 -28.99
C MET A 73 6.12 16.66 -29.41
N SER A 74 6.02 17.98 -29.37
CA SER A 74 7.15 18.88 -29.67
C SER A 74 8.30 18.65 -28.71
N PHE A 75 7.99 18.52 -27.41
CA PHE A 75 8.97 18.21 -26.38
C PHE A 75 9.63 16.83 -26.62
N ILE A 76 8.84 15.78 -26.89
CA ILE A 76 9.36 14.43 -27.13
C ILE A 76 10.33 14.43 -28.32
N LYS A 77 9.98 15.06 -29.44
CA LYS A 77 10.85 15.15 -30.62
C LYS A 77 12.15 15.87 -30.32
N SER A 78 12.09 16.98 -29.61
CA SER A 78 13.29 17.77 -29.31
C SER A 78 14.21 17.10 -28.30
N ALA A 79 13.66 16.38 -27.30
CA ALA A 79 14.42 15.80 -26.20
C ALA A 79 14.87 14.35 -26.46
N TYR A 80 14.11 13.57 -27.24
CA TYR A 80 14.34 12.13 -27.42
C TYR A 80 14.55 11.71 -28.88
N GLY A 81 14.11 12.49 -29.85
CA GLY A 81 14.17 12.17 -31.26
C GLY A 81 12.82 11.81 -31.89
N ASP A 82 12.75 11.87 -33.23
CA ASP A 82 11.49 11.64 -33.94
C ASP A 82 10.95 10.22 -33.79
N GLU A 83 11.81 9.23 -33.60
CA GLU A 83 11.45 7.82 -33.43
C GLU A 83 10.64 7.58 -32.13
N TYR A 84 10.75 8.47 -31.14
CA TYR A 84 9.98 8.41 -29.90
C TYR A 84 8.60 9.07 -30.00
N SER A 85 8.28 9.74 -31.11
CA SER A 85 7.01 10.44 -31.32
C SER A 85 6.25 9.85 -32.51
N THR A 86 5.22 9.04 -32.23
CA THR A 86 4.40 8.37 -33.26
C THR A 86 3.07 9.10 -33.54
N GLY A 87 2.93 10.33 -33.09
CA GLY A 87 1.69 11.10 -33.15
C GLY A 87 0.90 11.08 -31.84
N PRO A 88 -0.17 11.90 -31.74
CA PRO A 88 -0.94 12.05 -30.52
C PRO A 88 -1.68 10.77 -30.15
N LYS A 89 -1.51 10.30 -28.93
CA LYS A 89 -2.22 9.14 -28.40
C LYS A 89 -3.43 9.55 -27.60
N LYS A 90 -4.60 9.06 -28.01
CA LYS A 90 -5.85 9.23 -27.28
C LYS A 90 -6.17 7.96 -26.49
N TYR A 91 -6.62 8.15 -25.27
CA TYR A 91 -7.01 7.08 -24.35
C TYR A 91 -8.52 7.13 -24.09
N LYS A 92 -9.13 5.99 -23.90
CA LYS A 92 -10.55 5.92 -23.52
C LYS A 92 -10.67 5.87 -22.01
N THR A 93 -11.49 6.72 -21.45
CA THR A 93 -11.88 6.69 -20.04
C THR A 93 -12.70 5.43 -19.78
N ARG A 94 -12.42 4.75 -18.68
CA ARG A 94 -13.14 3.52 -18.29
C ARG A 94 -14.43 3.82 -17.53
N SER A 95 -14.47 4.92 -16.80
CA SER A 95 -15.64 5.35 -16.05
C SER A 95 -16.74 5.79 -17.01
N LYS A 96 -17.95 5.24 -16.85
CA LYS A 96 -19.14 5.66 -17.60
C LYS A 96 -19.64 7.03 -17.16
N SER A 97 -19.33 7.42 -15.92
CA SER A 97 -19.69 8.70 -15.29
C SER A 97 -18.61 9.76 -15.41
N ALA A 98 -17.54 9.49 -16.18
CA ALA A 98 -16.48 10.48 -16.38
C ALA A 98 -17.07 11.67 -17.14
N GLN A 99 -17.05 12.82 -16.49
CA GLN A 99 -17.39 14.08 -17.18
C GLN A 99 -16.34 14.32 -18.27
N GLU A 100 -16.72 14.18 -19.53
CA GLU A 100 -15.83 14.32 -20.71
C GLU A 100 -15.13 15.68 -20.76
N ALA A 101 -15.65 16.67 -20.07
CA ALA A 101 -15.10 18.01 -19.96
C ALA A 101 -13.81 18.11 -19.11
N HIS A 102 -13.51 17.08 -18.28
CA HIS A 102 -12.32 17.11 -17.43
C HIS A 102 -11.11 16.54 -18.13
N GLU A 103 -9.94 17.13 -17.85
CA GLU A 103 -8.65 16.61 -18.25
C GLU A 103 -8.09 15.62 -17.21
N ALA A 104 -7.12 14.80 -17.65
CA ALA A 104 -6.29 14.01 -16.77
C ALA A 104 -5.41 14.88 -15.86
N VAL A 105 -4.84 14.29 -14.80
CA VAL A 105 -3.80 14.95 -14.01
C VAL A 105 -2.51 15.00 -14.82
N ARG A 106 -2.13 16.20 -15.27
CA ARG A 106 -0.96 16.44 -16.11
C ARG A 106 -0.23 17.73 -15.69
N PRO A 107 1.03 17.92 -16.09
CA PRO A 107 1.66 19.23 -15.93
C PRO A 107 0.93 20.28 -16.79
N THR A 108 0.88 21.51 -16.31
CA THR A 108 0.29 22.64 -17.05
C THR A 108 1.08 22.97 -18.31
N SER A 109 2.39 22.73 -18.29
CA SER A 109 3.29 22.81 -19.47
C SER A 109 4.32 21.69 -19.45
N ALA A 110 4.57 21.06 -20.60
CA ALA A 110 5.60 20.07 -20.79
C ALA A 110 7.02 20.66 -20.62
N SER A 111 7.19 21.95 -20.87
CA SER A 111 8.46 22.69 -20.75
C SER A 111 8.89 22.95 -19.30
N ASN A 112 7.97 22.80 -18.32
CA ASN A 112 8.30 22.82 -16.91
C ASN A 112 8.83 21.43 -16.48
N THR A 113 10.05 21.10 -16.95
CA THR A 113 10.65 19.81 -16.58
C THR A 113 10.93 19.72 -15.07
N PRO A 114 10.98 18.51 -14.51
CA PRO A 114 11.31 18.32 -13.09
C PRO A 114 12.58 19.05 -12.66
N GLU A 115 13.61 19.07 -13.51
CA GLU A 115 14.89 19.71 -13.23
C GLU A 115 14.73 21.24 -13.14
N LYS A 116 13.89 21.82 -13.99
CA LYS A 116 13.65 23.26 -14.03
C LYS A 116 12.87 23.75 -12.82
N VAL A 117 11.92 22.96 -12.31
CA VAL A 117 11.08 23.34 -11.15
C VAL A 117 11.67 22.87 -9.81
N ALA A 118 12.67 21.98 -9.82
CA ALA A 118 13.28 21.43 -8.61
C ALA A 118 13.72 22.46 -7.57
N PRO A 119 14.31 23.63 -7.95
CA PRO A 119 14.75 24.63 -6.97
C PRO A 119 13.60 25.25 -6.15
N TYR A 120 12.36 25.16 -6.63
CA TYR A 120 11.19 25.81 -6.06
C TYR A 120 10.27 24.87 -5.29
N LEU A 121 10.52 23.56 -5.36
CA LEU A 121 9.64 22.53 -4.79
C LEU A 121 10.30 21.87 -3.58
N SER A 122 9.49 21.53 -2.60
CA SER A 122 9.92 20.59 -1.56
C SER A 122 10.23 19.21 -2.16
N SER A 123 10.98 18.38 -1.46
CA SER A 123 11.32 17.04 -1.94
C SER A 123 10.09 16.16 -2.21
N GLU A 124 9.00 16.36 -1.45
CA GLU A 124 7.74 15.63 -1.63
C GLU A 124 6.98 16.11 -2.87
N GLN A 125 6.88 17.42 -3.03
CA GLN A 125 6.26 18.05 -4.19
C GLN A 125 7.01 17.69 -5.47
N LEU A 126 8.34 17.75 -5.45
CA LEU A 126 9.16 17.37 -6.61
C LEU A 126 8.98 15.91 -7.01
N ARG A 127 8.93 14.99 -6.04
CA ARG A 127 8.68 13.56 -6.34
C ARG A 127 7.33 13.35 -7.00
N LEU A 128 6.28 13.94 -6.45
CA LEU A 128 4.93 13.79 -7.01
C LEU A 128 4.82 14.45 -8.39
N TYR A 129 5.34 15.67 -8.54
CA TYR A 129 5.38 16.38 -9.80
C TYR A 129 6.15 15.59 -10.88
N THR A 130 7.34 15.10 -10.54
CA THR A 130 8.18 14.29 -11.45
C THR A 130 7.41 13.05 -11.93
N MET A 131 6.69 12.39 -11.05
CA MET A 131 5.89 11.22 -11.41
C MET A 131 4.76 11.59 -12.37
N ILE A 132 4.03 12.69 -12.11
CA ILE A 132 2.95 13.18 -12.98
C ILE A 132 3.51 13.59 -14.35
N TRP A 133 4.57 14.36 -14.36
CA TRP A 133 5.23 14.84 -15.58
C TRP A 133 5.71 13.69 -16.45
N LYS A 134 6.51 12.78 -15.86
CA LYS A 134 7.04 11.60 -16.58
C LYS A 134 5.93 10.72 -17.15
N ARG A 135 4.87 10.48 -16.38
CA ARG A 135 3.73 9.68 -16.84
C ARG A 135 3.02 10.33 -18.00
N THR A 136 2.80 11.65 -17.96
CA THR A 136 2.13 12.38 -19.02
C THR A 136 2.96 12.37 -20.31
N ILE A 137 4.26 12.69 -20.25
CA ILE A 137 5.12 12.65 -21.42
C ILE A 137 5.24 11.22 -21.98
N ALA A 138 5.49 10.24 -21.11
CA ALA A 138 5.58 8.83 -21.50
C ALA A 138 4.30 8.32 -22.17
N SER A 139 3.14 8.80 -21.75
CA SER A 139 1.86 8.43 -22.37
C SER A 139 1.78 8.80 -23.85
N GLN A 140 2.52 9.82 -24.27
CA GLN A 140 2.56 10.31 -25.65
C GLN A 140 3.76 9.78 -26.45
N MET A 141 4.69 9.03 -25.81
CA MET A 141 5.85 8.42 -26.46
C MET A 141 5.47 7.17 -27.25
N ALA A 142 6.37 6.74 -28.14
CA ALA A 142 6.25 5.50 -28.90
C ALA A 142 6.13 4.27 -28.00
N ASP A 143 5.48 3.22 -28.50
CA ASP A 143 5.40 1.93 -27.82
C ASP A 143 6.78 1.32 -27.67
N ALA A 144 7.04 0.62 -26.57
CA ALA A 144 8.22 -0.21 -26.45
C ALA A 144 8.03 -1.50 -27.26
N ILE A 145 9.11 -1.98 -27.88
CA ILE A 145 9.11 -3.22 -28.64
C ILE A 145 9.94 -4.24 -27.87
N VAL A 146 9.31 -5.35 -27.53
CA VAL A 146 9.91 -6.43 -26.75
C VAL A 146 9.86 -7.72 -27.55
N ASP A 147 10.98 -8.41 -27.62
CA ASP A 147 11.08 -9.72 -28.24
C ASP A 147 10.95 -10.80 -27.17
N ASN A 148 9.79 -11.46 -27.13
CA ASN A 148 9.52 -12.54 -26.19
C ASN A 148 9.98 -13.86 -26.79
N THR A 149 10.85 -14.56 -26.07
CA THR A 149 11.36 -15.87 -26.45
C THR A 149 10.86 -16.92 -25.46
N GLY A 150 10.19 -17.93 -25.96
CA GLY A 150 9.88 -19.15 -25.20
C GLY A 150 10.72 -20.30 -25.78
N VAL A 151 11.32 -21.08 -24.92
CA VAL A 151 12.11 -22.26 -25.27
C VAL A 151 11.50 -23.46 -24.55
N ASP A 152 11.07 -24.45 -25.31
CA ASP A 152 10.64 -25.75 -24.80
C ASP A 152 11.82 -26.73 -24.88
N ILE A 153 12.24 -27.25 -23.75
CA ILE A 153 13.37 -28.17 -23.61
C ILE A 153 12.79 -29.55 -23.27
N THR A 154 13.01 -30.51 -24.15
CA THR A 154 12.64 -31.92 -23.93
C THR A 154 13.75 -32.60 -23.15
N ALA A 155 13.44 -33.14 -21.99
CA ALA A 155 14.34 -33.89 -21.15
C ALA A 155 13.93 -35.38 -21.11
N ALA A 156 14.76 -36.26 -21.67
CA ALA A 156 14.55 -37.70 -21.57
C ALA A 156 15.07 -38.23 -20.22
N ALA A 157 14.26 -38.92 -19.47
CA ALA A 157 14.59 -39.51 -18.21
C ALA A 157 15.06 -40.99 -18.42
N PRO A 158 15.89 -41.57 -17.51
CA PRO A 158 16.36 -42.94 -17.62
C PRO A 158 15.24 -44.00 -17.63
N ASN A 159 14.05 -43.65 -17.13
CA ASN A 159 12.88 -44.54 -17.13
C ASN A 159 12.10 -44.53 -18.46
N GLY A 160 12.62 -43.82 -19.50
CA GLY A 160 11.96 -43.70 -20.82
C GLY A 160 10.90 -42.59 -20.90
N ASN A 161 10.61 -41.89 -19.85
CA ASN A 161 9.64 -40.78 -19.88
C ASN A 161 10.32 -39.54 -20.43
N GLU A 162 9.55 -38.77 -21.21
CA GLU A 162 9.94 -37.45 -21.69
C GLU A 162 9.20 -36.36 -20.88
N TYR A 163 9.96 -35.34 -20.46
CA TYR A 163 9.46 -34.19 -19.73
C TYR A 163 9.76 -32.92 -20.53
N THR A 164 8.76 -32.06 -20.70
CA THR A 164 8.96 -30.74 -21.32
C THR A 164 9.09 -29.68 -20.23
N VAL A 165 10.21 -28.99 -20.24
CA VAL A 165 10.48 -27.84 -19.36
C VAL A 165 10.48 -26.58 -20.21
N ARG A 166 9.70 -25.56 -19.80
CA ARG A 166 9.61 -24.29 -20.51
C ARG A 166 10.41 -23.22 -19.80
N ALA A 167 11.27 -22.54 -20.55
CA ALA A 167 11.93 -21.29 -20.15
C ALA A 167 11.39 -20.13 -20.99
N THR A 168 11.12 -19.00 -20.34
CA THR A 168 10.69 -17.77 -21.00
C THR A 168 11.63 -16.62 -20.69
N GLY A 169 11.86 -15.76 -21.64
CA GLY A 169 12.67 -14.56 -21.47
C GLY A 169 12.24 -13.47 -22.45
N SER A 170 12.62 -12.25 -22.15
CA SER A 170 12.30 -11.09 -22.99
C SER A 170 13.53 -10.19 -23.19
N VAL A 171 13.64 -9.62 -24.38
CA VAL A 171 14.68 -8.64 -24.73
C VAL A 171 14.01 -7.40 -25.29
N ILE A 172 14.36 -6.23 -24.77
CA ILE A 172 13.86 -4.96 -25.27
C ILE A 172 14.64 -4.62 -26.53
N LYS A 173 13.94 -4.54 -27.69
CA LYS A 173 14.50 -4.10 -28.96
C LYS A 173 14.49 -2.58 -29.10
N PHE A 174 13.39 -1.96 -28.65
CA PHE A 174 13.21 -0.52 -28.63
C PHE A 174 12.53 -0.14 -27.33
N ASP A 175 13.17 0.74 -26.59
CA ASP A 175 12.71 1.10 -25.24
C ASP A 175 11.45 1.99 -25.26
N GLY A 176 11.23 2.79 -26.30
CA GLY A 176 10.05 3.63 -26.43
C GLY A 176 9.82 4.48 -25.18
N TYR A 177 8.57 4.47 -24.68
CA TYR A 177 8.20 5.20 -23.46
C TYR A 177 8.97 4.76 -22.21
N ARG A 178 9.50 3.53 -22.17
CA ARG A 178 10.24 2.98 -21.03
C ARG A 178 11.56 3.72 -20.76
N LYS A 179 12.08 4.44 -21.75
CA LYS A 179 13.24 5.34 -21.58
C LYS A 179 12.99 6.40 -20.51
N LEU A 180 11.75 6.87 -20.39
CA LEU A 180 11.38 7.93 -19.46
C LEU A 180 10.67 7.42 -18.20
N TYR A 181 9.81 6.41 -18.35
CA TYR A 181 8.92 5.98 -17.30
C TYR A 181 8.71 4.48 -17.27
N ILE A 182 8.97 3.90 -16.11
CA ILE A 182 8.64 2.51 -15.77
C ILE A 182 7.76 2.56 -14.53
N GLU A 183 6.61 1.91 -14.59
CA GLU A 183 5.67 1.87 -13.48
C GLU A 183 6.17 0.95 -12.37
N THR A 184 6.10 1.42 -11.12
CA THR A 184 6.37 0.57 -9.96
C THR A 184 5.23 -0.44 -9.80
N LYS A 185 5.57 -1.72 -9.82
CA LYS A 185 4.63 -2.83 -9.61
C LYS A 185 4.33 -3.01 -8.12
N ASP A 186 3.29 -3.79 -7.83
CA ASP A 186 3.00 -4.24 -6.47
C ASP A 186 4.14 -5.15 -5.96
N GLU A 187 4.37 -5.14 -4.63
CA GLU A 187 5.46 -5.91 -4.00
C GLU A 187 5.37 -7.43 -4.26
N ASP A 188 4.16 -7.93 -4.54
CA ASP A 188 3.92 -9.34 -4.82
C ASP A 188 3.96 -9.68 -6.32
N ALA A 189 4.18 -8.70 -7.20
CA ALA A 189 4.23 -8.95 -8.63
C ALA A 189 5.56 -9.63 -8.99
N GLU A 190 5.49 -10.82 -9.55
CA GLU A 190 6.67 -11.51 -10.09
C GLU A 190 7.31 -10.68 -11.20
N ASP A 191 8.63 -10.49 -11.12
CA ASP A 191 9.39 -9.68 -12.06
C ASP A 191 9.89 -10.57 -13.23
N ASP A 192 8.94 -11.03 -14.06
CA ASP A 192 9.25 -11.87 -15.22
C ASP A 192 9.79 -11.05 -16.43
N GLU A 193 9.73 -9.71 -16.36
CA GLU A 193 10.01 -8.87 -17.53
C GLU A 193 11.49 -8.77 -17.93
N ASN A 194 12.42 -9.14 -17.05
CA ASN A 194 13.87 -8.96 -17.27
C ASN A 194 14.67 -10.27 -17.34
N ARG A 195 14.01 -11.42 -17.46
CA ARG A 195 14.73 -12.68 -17.65
C ARG A 195 15.30 -12.74 -19.07
N GLN A 196 16.59 -12.51 -19.20
CA GLN A 196 17.30 -12.76 -20.45
C GLN A 196 17.65 -14.24 -20.54
N LEU A 197 17.20 -14.90 -21.59
CA LEU A 197 17.68 -16.23 -21.92
C LEU A 197 19.01 -16.13 -22.68
N PRO A 198 19.94 -17.06 -22.47
CA PRO A 198 21.13 -17.18 -23.30
C PRO A 198 20.73 -17.43 -24.77
N SER A 199 21.65 -17.18 -25.68
CA SER A 199 21.42 -17.51 -27.10
C SER A 199 21.27 -19.02 -27.25
N MET A 200 20.15 -19.46 -27.79
CA MET A 200 19.82 -20.87 -28.02
C MET A 200 19.25 -21.03 -29.44
N ASN A 201 19.58 -22.13 -30.08
CA ASN A 201 19.05 -22.53 -31.38
C ASN A 201 18.19 -23.80 -31.21
N GLU A 202 17.31 -24.01 -32.15
CA GLU A 202 16.53 -25.22 -32.24
C GLU A 202 17.46 -26.44 -32.47
N GLY A 203 17.29 -27.48 -31.64
CA GLY A 203 18.15 -28.66 -31.69
C GLY A 203 19.40 -28.59 -30.80
N ASP A 204 19.67 -27.47 -30.14
CA ASP A 204 20.78 -27.39 -29.18
C ASP A 204 20.60 -28.41 -28.05
N VAL A 205 21.67 -29.14 -27.71
CA VAL A 205 21.67 -30.11 -26.66
C VAL A 205 22.40 -29.55 -25.45
N HIS A 206 21.68 -29.47 -24.32
CA HIS A 206 22.22 -28.97 -23.05
C HIS A 206 22.37 -30.06 -22.01
N LYS A 207 23.51 -30.09 -21.32
CA LYS A 207 23.75 -31.01 -20.22
C LYS A 207 23.05 -30.51 -18.96
N LYS A 208 22.20 -31.36 -18.38
CA LYS A 208 21.59 -31.10 -17.07
C LYS A 208 22.67 -30.89 -16.01
N GLN A 209 22.62 -29.77 -15.28
CA GLN A 209 23.51 -29.51 -14.16
C GLN A 209 22.88 -29.97 -12.85
N THR A 210 21.77 -29.39 -12.48
CA THR A 210 21.05 -29.70 -11.23
C THR A 210 19.55 -29.71 -11.47
N VAL A 211 18.85 -30.48 -10.65
CA VAL A 211 17.36 -30.38 -10.52
C VAL A 211 17.08 -30.14 -9.06
N ASN A 212 16.48 -29.02 -8.76
CA ASN A 212 16.01 -28.67 -7.41
C ASN A 212 14.54 -28.98 -7.32
N ALA A 213 14.14 -29.72 -6.31
CA ALA A 213 12.76 -30.04 -6.02
C ALA A 213 12.31 -29.18 -4.83
N ASP A 214 11.60 -28.08 -5.11
CA ASP A 214 11.08 -27.18 -4.10
C ASP A 214 9.59 -27.46 -3.88
N GLN A 215 9.21 -27.81 -2.66
CA GLN A 215 7.82 -27.92 -2.28
C GLN A 215 7.25 -26.50 -2.08
N LYS A 216 6.19 -26.17 -2.82
CA LYS A 216 5.47 -24.91 -2.68
C LYS A 216 4.01 -25.17 -2.34
N PHE A 217 3.44 -24.30 -1.54
CA PHE A 217 2.03 -24.32 -1.19
C PHE A 217 1.34 -23.08 -1.75
N THR A 218 0.07 -23.23 -2.15
CA THR A 218 -0.75 -22.09 -2.51
C THR A 218 -0.91 -21.18 -1.30
N GLN A 219 -0.76 -19.88 -1.53
CA GLN A 219 -0.96 -18.85 -0.50
C GLN A 219 -2.36 -18.24 -0.63
N PRO A 220 -3.00 -17.85 0.48
CA PRO A 220 -4.24 -17.10 0.40
C PRO A 220 -3.98 -15.74 -0.28
N PRO A 221 -5.04 -15.10 -0.84
CA PRO A 221 -4.91 -13.76 -1.39
C PRO A 221 -4.28 -12.82 -0.35
N PRO A 222 -3.32 -11.99 -0.75
CA PRO A 222 -2.69 -11.06 0.18
C PRO A 222 -3.68 -10.01 0.68
N ARG A 223 -3.47 -9.50 1.89
CA ARG A 223 -4.25 -8.37 2.41
C ARG A 223 -4.04 -7.13 1.54
N TYR A 224 -5.04 -6.27 1.47
CA TYR A 224 -4.98 -5.05 0.69
C TYR A 224 -3.88 -4.11 1.18
N THR A 225 -3.10 -3.60 0.23
CA THR A 225 -2.36 -2.35 0.39
C THR A 225 -3.30 -1.18 0.12
N GLU A 226 -2.90 0.05 0.47
CA GLU A 226 -3.70 1.22 0.14
C GLU A 226 -3.95 1.35 -1.37
N ALA A 227 -2.91 1.11 -2.19
CA ALA A 227 -3.03 1.12 -3.64
C ALA A 227 -4.05 0.09 -4.15
N ASN A 228 -4.00 -1.15 -3.63
CA ASN A 228 -4.90 -2.21 -4.06
C ASN A 228 -6.33 -2.00 -3.56
N LEU A 229 -6.51 -1.39 -2.38
CA LEU A 229 -7.84 -1.04 -1.87
C LEU A 229 -8.47 0.06 -2.73
N ILE A 230 -7.73 1.12 -3.07
CA ILE A 230 -8.23 2.19 -3.95
C ILE A 230 -8.59 1.64 -5.33
N ARG A 231 -7.75 0.74 -5.88
CA ARG A 231 -8.06 0.06 -7.15
C ARG A 231 -9.34 -0.76 -7.06
N PHE A 232 -9.51 -1.52 -5.99
CA PHE A 232 -10.72 -2.31 -5.76
C PHE A 232 -11.97 -1.44 -5.66
N LEU A 233 -11.92 -0.32 -4.91
CA LEU A 233 -13.03 0.62 -4.80
C LEU A 233 -13.42 1.19 -6.19
N GLU A 234 -12.42 1.59 -6.98
CA GLU A 234 -12.63 2.09 -8.35
C GLU A 234 -13.27 1.02 -9.25
N GLU A 235 -12.75 -0.22 -9.23
CA GLU A 235 -13.26 -1.34 -10.03
C GLU A 235 -14.70 -1.72 -9.65
N GLN A 236 -15.08 -1.56 -8.38
CA GLN A 236 -16.43 -1.79 -7.89
C GLN A 236 -17.36 -0.59 -8.06
N GLY A 237 -16.88 0.56 -8.53
CA GLY A 237 -17.66 1.80 -8.63
C GLY A 237 -18.01 2.43 -7.29
N ILE A 238 -17.25 2.11 -6.24
CA ILE A 238 -17.42 2.64 -4.89
C ILE A 238 -16.53 3.88 -4.71
N GLY A 239 -17.16 5.00 -4.43
CA GLY A 239 -16.47 6.29 -4.27
C GLY A 239 -16.19 6.99 -5.60
N ARG A 240 -15.68 8.21 -5.50
CA ARG A 240 -15.36 9.12 -6.60
C ARG A 240 -13.97 9.74 -6.35
N PRO A 241 -13.39 10.46 -7.31
CA PRO A 241 -12.10 11.13 -7.13
C PRO A 241 -12.00 11.97 -5.86
N SER A 242 -13.11 12.54 -5.39
CA SER A 242 -13.16 13.33 -4.16
C SER A 242 -13.20 12.50 -2.88
N THR A 243 -13.60 11.22 -2.92
CA THR A 243 -13.91 10.42 -1.72
C THR A 243 -12.94 9.27 -1.44
N TYR A 244 -12.14 8.77 -2.39
CA TYR A 244 -11.21 7.66 -2.14
C TYR A 244 -10.32 7.89 -0.91
N ALA A 245 -9.67 9.05 -0.84
CA ALA A 245 -8.77 9.37 0.27
C ALA A 245 -9.52 9.47 1.62
N SER A 246 -10.75 9.96 1.63
CA SER A 246 -11.56 10.05 2.85
C SER A 246 -12.11 8.71 3.31
N ILE A 247 -12.46 7.80 2.40
CA ILE A 247 -12.88 6.43 2.70
C ILE A 247 -11.75 5.71 3.43
N VAL A 248 -10.57 5.64 2.81
CA VAL A 248 -9.40 4.99 3.40
C VAL A 248 -9.00 5.64 4.73
N GLY A 249 -8.92 6.97 4.78
CA GLY A 249 -8.59 7.69 6.00
C GLY A 249 -9.62 7.51 7.12
N THR A 250 -10.88 7.21 6.80
CA THR A 250 -11.92 7.00 7.81
C THR A 250 -11.76 5.65 8.51
N ILE A 251 -11.48 4.57 7.77
CA ILE A 251 -11.28 3.25 8.38
C ILE A 251 -10.03 3.22 9.28
N GLU A 252 -8.98 3.96 8.92
CA GLU A 252 -7.79 4.13 9.77
C GLU A 252 -8.06 4.99 11.00
N ARG A 253 -8.66 6.17 10.82
CA ARG A 253 -8.96 7.11 11.92
C ARG A 253 -9.90 6.49 12.94
N ARG A 254 -10.86 5.67 12.51
CA ARG A 254 -11.76 4.92 13.38
C ARG A 254 -11.15 3.65 13.94
N GLN A 255 -9.90 3.34 13.55
CA GLN A 255 -9.16 2.16 13.99
C GLN A 255 -9.87 0.84 13.68
N TYR A 256 -10.57 0.79 12.56
CA TYR A 256 -11.13 -0.46 12.07
C TYR A 256 -10.06 -1.34 11.44
N VAL A 257 -8.96 -0.73 10.99
CA VAL A 257 -7.79 -1.40 10.45
C VAL A 257 -6.49 -0.83 11.04
N ASP A 258 -5.49 -1.68 11.18
CA ASP A 258 -4.09 -1.33 11.44
C ASP A 258 -3.25 -1.54 10.18
N ARG A 259 -2.09 -0.88 10.10
CA ARG A 259 -1.10 -1.14 9.04
C ARG A 259 -0.02 -2.09 9.52
N GLU A 260 0.09 -3.24 8.87
CA GLU A 260 1.16 -4.19 9.06
C GLU A 260 1.91 -4.36 7.73
N LYS A 261 3.20 -3.99 7.67
CA LYS A 261 4.02 -4.05 6.46
C LYS A 261 3.32 -3.45 5.22
N SER A 262 2.78 -2.23 5.34
CA SER A 262 2.02 -1.53 4.29
C SER A 262 0.67 -2.13 3.92
N ARG A 263 0.20 -3.18 4.59
CA ARG A 263 -1.09 -3.84 4.35
C ARG A 263 -2.07 -3.54 5.46
N PHE A 264 -3.34 -3.44 5.11
CA PHE A 264 -4.42 -3.28 6.09
C PHE A 264 -4.74 -4.61 6.75
N LYS A 265 -4.76 -4.60 8.07
CA LYS A 265 -5.19 -5.72 8.91
C LYS A 265 -6.39 -5.29 9.74
N PRO A 266 -7.52 -5.97 9.65
CA PRO A 266 -8.67 -5.65 10.50
C PRO A 266 -8.30 -5.75 11.97
N THR A 267 -8.79 -4.81 12.78
CA THR A 267 -8.70 -4.86 14.24
C THR A 267 -9.89 -5.63 14.81
N PRO A 268 -9.85 -6.08 16.06
CA PRO A 268 -11.03 -6.65 16.72
C PRO A 268 -12.25 -5.72 16.69
N MET A 269 -12.02 -4.40 16.84
CA MET A 269 -13.06 -3.39 16.70
C MET A 269 -13.63 -3.36 15.29
N GLY A 270 -12.76 -3.38 14.27
CA GLY A 270 -13.19 -3.39 12.86
C GLY A 270 -14.01 -4.62 12.51
N LEU A 271 -13.60 -5.79 13.00
CA LEU A 271 -14.35 -7.04 12.79
C LEU A 271 -15.73 -6.96 13.45
N ALA A 272 -15.80 -6.60 14.74
CA ALA A 272 -17.06 -6.52 15.45
C ALA A 272 -18.04 -5.49 14.85
N VAL A 273 -17.54 -4.35 14.38
CA VAL A 273 -18.38 -3.35 13.70
C VAL A 273 -18.85 -3.89 12.34
N SER A 274 -17.98 -4.57 11.60
CA SER A 274 -18.34 -5.20 10.32
C SER A 274 -19.41 -6.28 10.52
N ASP A 275 -19.23 -7.16 11.49
CA ASP A 275 -20.19 -8.24 11.80
C ASP A 275 -21.54 -7.66 12.21
N PHE A 276 -21.54 -6.69 13.14
CA PHE A 276 -22.76 -6.01 13.57
C PHE A 276 -23.51 -5.33 12.42
N LEU A 277 -22.79 -4.61 11.57
CA LEU A 277 -23.42 -3.93 10.43
C LEU A 277 -23.91 -4.92 9.38
N SER A 278 -23.19 -6.03 9.15
CA SER A 278 -23.62 -7.07 8.20
C SER A 278 -24.84 -7.81 8.67
N GLU A 279 -25.02 -8.00 9.99
CA GLU A 279 -26.19 -8.63 10.58
C GLU A 279 -27.43 -7.73 10.53
N HIS A 280 -27.28 -6.47 10.90
CA HIS A 280 -28.43 -5.57 11.07
C HIS A 280 -28.72 -4.70 9.83
N PHE A 281 -27.74 -4.50 8.94
CA PHE A 281 -27.86 -3.66 7.75
C PHE A 281 -27.31 -4.38 6.48
N PRO A 282 -27.72 -5.62 6.20
CA PRO A 282 -27.12 -6.42 5.12
C PRO A 282 -27.20 -5.74 3.75
N ASN A 283 -28.29 -5.05 3.45
CA ASN A 283 -28.48 -4.35 2.18
C ASN A 283 -27.45 -3.21 2.00
N ILE A 284 -27.15 -2.47 3.07
CA ILE A 284 -26.19 -1.34 3.03
C ILE A 284 -24.74 -1.84 2.97
N MET A 285 -24.48 -3.00 3.59
CA MET A 285 -23.17 -3.62 3.61
C MET A 285 -22.84 -4.38 2.31
N ASP A 286 -23.80 -4.57 1.43
CA ASP A 286 -23.55 -5.09 0.09
C ASP A 286 -22.73 -4.10 -0.74
N THR A 287 -21.70 -4.59 -1.41
CA THR A 287 -20.81 -3.74 -2.24
C THR A 287 -21.55 -3.08 -3.39
N GLY A 288 -22.57 -3.75 -3.95
CA GLY A 288 -23.41 -3.23 -5.01
C GLY A 288 -24.31 -2.07 -4.57
N PHE A 289 -24.65 -1.98 -3.27
CA PHE A 289 -25.48 -0.90 -2.75
C PHE A 289 -24.80 0.46 -2.92
N THR A 290 -23.56 0.60 -2.46
CA THR A 290 -22.83 1.87 -2.55
C THR A 290 -22.59 2.27 -4.00
N SER A 291 -22.20 1.32 -4.86
CA SER A 291 -22.03 1.55 -6.30
C SER A 291 -23.35 1.97 -6.98
N GLY A 292 -24.47 1.32 -6.62
CA GLY A 292 -25.80 1.68 -7.11
C GLY A 292 -26.24 3.07 -6.66
N MET A 293 -25.96 3.44 -5.40
CA MET A 293 -26.26 4.79 -4.88
C MET A 293 -25.44 5.87 -5.60
N GLU A 294 -24.14 5.63 -5.83
CA GLU A 294 -23.28 6.53 -6.61
C GLU A 294 -23.82 6.72 -8.04
N SER A 295 -24.29 5.65 -8.69
CA SER A 295 -24.90 5.72 -10.03
C SER A 295 -26.21 6.48 -10.04
N LYS A 296 -27.05 6.34 -9.01
CA LYS A 296 -28.29 7.11 -8.87
C LYS A 296 -27.98 8.60 -8.66
N LEU A 297 -26.94 8.93 -7.88
CA LEU A 297 -26.51 10.32 -7.69
C LEU A 297 -25.97 10.94 -8.99
N ASP A 298 -25.26 10.16 -9.82
CA ASP A 298 -24.85 10.63 -11.15
C ASP A 298 -26.09 10.91 -12.04
N ALA A 299 -27.08 10.02 -12.06
CA ALA A 299 -28.32 10.20 -12.82
C ALA A 299 -29.11 11.44 -12.33
N VAL A 300 -29.10 11.75 -11.03
CA VAL A 300 -29.67 12.99 -10.50
C VAL A 300 -28.88 14.20 -11.01
N ALA A 301 -27.54 14.13 -11.02
CA ALA A 301 -26.71 15.22 -11.53
C ALA A 301 -26.91 15.48 -13.03
N GLU A 302 -27.22 14.45 -13.80
CA GLU A 302 -27.51 14.51 -15.23
C GLU A 302 -28.98 14.92 -15.51
N GLY A 303 -29.82 15.00 -14.48
CA GLY A 303 -31.23 15.36 -14.59
C GLY A 303 -32.13 14.21 -15.05
N GLU A 304 -31.63 12.99 -15.02
CA GLU A 304 -32.36 11.78 -15.44
C GLU A 304 -33.22 11.18 -14.31
N GLN A 305 -32.94 11.52 -13.05
CA GLN A 305 -33.66 11.02 -11.88
C GLN A 305 -34.00 12.16 -10.91
N ASP A 306 -35.22 12.11 -10.31
CA ASP A 306 -35.63 13.02 -9.24
C ASP A 306 -34.95 12.64 -7.91
N TRP A 307 -34.27 13.62 -7.29
CA TRP A 307 -33.54 13.39 -6.05
C TRP A 307 -34.44 13.13 -4.85
N ILE A 308 -35.68 13.67 -4.84
CA ILE A 308 -36.63 13.49 -3.73
C ILE A 308 -37.14 12.05 -3.74
N GLU A 309 -37.45 11.52 -4.92
CA GLU A 309 -37.89 10.14 -5.09
C GLU A 309 -36.80 9.16 -4.68
N MET A 310 -35.57 9.38 -5.15
CA MET A 310 -34.39 8.59 -4.78
C MET A 310 -34.17 8.56 -3.25
N LEU A 311 -34.25 9.74 -2.59
CA LEU A 311 -34.08 9.81 -1.14
C LEU A 311 -35.21 9.11 -0.38
N ARG A 312 -36.46 9.18 -0.84
CA ARG A 312 -37.57 8.47 -0.22
C ARG A 312 -37.42 6.96 -0.30
N GLU A 313 -37.00 6.45 -1.47
CA GLU A 313 -36.70 5.02 -1.65
C GLU A 313 -35.63 4.51 -0.68
N PHE A 314 -34.62 5.33 -0.43
CA PHE A 314 -33.52 4.97 0.49
C PHE A 314 -33.93 5.14 1.96
N PHE A 315 -34.51 6.30 2.32
CA PHE A 315 -34.68 6.69 3.72
C PHE A 315 -35.72 5.82 4.45
N GLY A 316 -36.83 5.48 3.83
CA GLY A 316 -37.88 4.69 4.47
C GLY A 316 -37.39 3.34 5.00
N PRO A 317 -36.81 2.47 4.17
CA PRO A 317 -36.23 1.21 4.65
C PRO A 317 -35.08 1.39 5.64
N PHE A 318 -34.27 2.44 5.46
CA PHE A 318 -33.13 2.73 6.34
C PHE A 318 -33.60 3.15 7.74
N GLU A 319 -34.56 4.09 7.84
CA GLU A 319 -35.11 4.54 9.12
C GLU A 319 -35.72 3.38 9.91
N LYS A 320 -36.46 2.51 9.22
CA LYS A 320 -37.02 1.30 9.84
C LYS A 320 -35.92 0.38 10.37
N ALA A 321 -34.89 0.10 9.58
CA ALA A 321 -33.77 -0.75 10.02
C ALA A 321 -33.04 -0.16 11.22
N VAL A 322 -32.84 1.17 11.25
CA VAL A 322 -32.21 1.88 12.39
C VAL A 322 -33.06 1.76 13.64
N THR A 323 -34.39 1.95 13.52
CA THR A 323 -35.32 1.84 14.64
C THR A 323 -35.32 0.42 15.20
N ASP A 324 -35.55 -0.58 14.36
CA ASP A 324 -35.56 -1.99 14.73
C ASP A 324 -34.24 -2.42 15.41
N THR A 325 -33.11 -1.99 14.86
CA THR A 325 -31.79 -2.29 15.42
C THR A 325 -31.58 -1.60 16.77
N THR A 326 -32.02 -0.34 16.92
CA THR A 326 -31.86 0.43 18.16
C THR A 326 -32.66 -0.19 19.31
N GLU A 327 -33.83 -0.77 19.02
CA GLU A 327 -34.68 -1.39 19.99
C GLU A 327 -34.25 -2.83 20.36
N ASN A 328 -33.76 -3.59 19.37
CA ASN A 328 -33.61 -5.05 19.53
C ASN A 328 -32.15 -5.53 19.54
N ALA A 329 -31.17 -4.74 19.05
CA ALA A 329 -29.81 -5.21 18.95
C ALA A 329 -29.11 -5.27 20.32
N GLU A 330 -28.37 -6.35 20.53
CA GLU A 330 -27.48 -6.47 21.68
C GLU A 330 -26.29 -5.50 21.55
N ARG A 331 -25.92 -4.88 22.66
CA ARG A 331 -24.75 -4.00 22.70
C ARG A 331 -23.48 -4.82 22.51
N ILE A 332 -22.61 -4.35 21.60
CA ILE A 332 -21.29 -4.93 21.42
C ILE A 332 -20.52 -4.90 22.76
N ASP A 333 -20.15 -6.06 23.25
CA ASP A 333 -19.33 -6.18 24.46
C ASP A 333 -17.91 -5.64 24.19
N ARG A 334 -17.63 -4.46 24.73
CA ARG A 334 -16.33 -3.81 24.58
C ARG A 334 -15.17 -4.61 25.18
N ALA A 335 -15.44 -5.50 26.13
CA ALA A 335 -14.41 -6.36 26.70
C ALA A 335 -13.86 -7.37 25.67
N LYS A 336 -14.71 -7.84 24.74
CA LYS A 336 -14.31 -8.71 23.63
C LYS A 336 -13.53 -8.00 22.53
N LEU A 337 -13.55 -6.66 22.51
CA LEU A 337 -12.88 -5.82 21.49
C LEU A 337 -11.45 -5.45 21.86
N VAL A 338 -10.99 -5.91 23.01
CA VAL A 338 -9.67 -5.55 23.53
C VAL A 338 -8.64 -6.55 23.00
N GLN A 339 -7.60 -6.04 22.39
CA GLN A 339 -6.48 -6.87 21.95
C GLN A 339 -5.61 -7.20 23.16
N VAL A 340 -5.51 -8.49 23.51
CA VAL A 340 -4.61 -8.95 24.56
C VAL A 340 -3.16 -8.83 24.10
N SER A 341 -2.32 -8.30 24.96
CA SER A 341 -0.87 -8.23 24.74
C SER A 341 -0.22 -9.54 25.20
N ASP A 342 0.94 -9.87 24.63
CA ASP A 342 1.78 -10.98 25.11
C ASP A 342 2.41 -10.70 26.49
N GLU A 343 2.22 -9.49 27.02
CA GLU A 343 2.80 -9.04 28.28
C GLU A 343 1.75 -9.11 29.40
N LYS A 344 2.20 -9.53 30.60
CA LYS A 344 1.38 -9.59 31.80
C LYS A 344 1.79 -8.53 32.81
N CYS A 345 0.83 -8.12 33.63
CA CYS A 345 1.13 -7.29 34.79
C CYS A 345 1.74 -8.13 35.92
N GLU A 346 2.33 -7.51 36.93
CA GLU A 346 2.90 -8.22 38.10
C GLU A 346 1.84 -8.96 38.93
N GLY A 347 0.56 -8.60 38.76
CA GLY A 347 -0.57 -9.34 39.31
C GLY A 347 -0.92 -10.62 38.53
N GLY A 348 -0.17 -10.97 37.48
CA GLY A 348 -0.42 -12.14 36.65
C GLY A 348 -1.51 -11.99 35.59
N ASP A 349 -2.24 -10.85 35.61
CA ASP A 349 -3.30 -10.59 34.64
C ASP A 349 -2.74 -10.10 33.31
N ASP A 350 -3.48 -10.39 32.24
CA ASP A 350 -3.10 -9.97 30.90
C ASP A 350 -3.17 -8.43 30.76
N LEU A 351 -2.14 -7.86 30.12
CA LEU A 351 -2.18 -6.48 29.71
C LEU A 351 -2.91 -6.39 28.37
N VAL A 352 -3.84 -5.46 28.30
CA VAL A 352 -4.68 -5.28 27.12
C VAL A 352 -4.35 -3.96 26.43
N ILE A 353 -4.29 -3.99 25.11
CA ILE A 353 -4.04 -2.81 24.29
C ILE A 353 -5.35 -2.05 24.16
N ARG A 354 -5.39 -0.84 24.73
CA ARG A 354 -6.49 0.11 24.58
C ARG A 354 -6.05 1.29 23.75
N THR A 355 -7.01 1.98 23.18
CA THR A 355 -6.72 3.22 22.46
C THR A 355 -7.28 4.39 23.24
N GLY A 356 -6.42 5.38 23.49
CA GLY A 356 -6.75 6.62 24.15
C GLY A 356 -6.54 7.83 23.24
N ARG A 357 -6.75 9.02 23.79
CA ARG A 357 -6.58 10.30 23.09
C ARG A 357 -5.20 10.48 22.45
N PHE A 358 -4.17 9.87 23.03
CA PHE A 358 -2.77 10.00 22.61
C PHE A 358 -2.23 8.77 21.86
N GLY A 359 -3.12 7.84 21.46
CA GLY A 359 -2.73 6.61 20.76
C GLY A 359 -2.97 5.35 21.60
N LYS A 360 -2.33 4.25 21.16
CA LYS A 360 -2.44 2.95 21.82
C LYS A 360 -1.63 2.92 23.12
N PHE A 361 -2.21 2.31 24.16
CA PHE A 361 -1.56 2.11 25.45
C PHE A 361 -1.93 0.73 26.02
N LEU A 362 -1.07 0.20 26.86
CA LEU A 362 -1.30 -1.00 27.62
C LEU A 362 -2.03 -0.65 28.92
N SER A 363 -3.03 -1.42 29.28
CA SER A 363 -3.79 -1.31 30.55
C SER A 363 -4.02 -2.69 31.11
N CYS A 364 -4.07 -2.82 32.43
CA CYS A 364 -4.45 -4.11 33.04
C CYS A 364 -5.88 -4.52 32.66
N GLY A 365 -6.07 -5.82 32.38
CA GLY A 365 -7.38 -6.39 32.06
C GLY A 365 -8.41 -6.23 33.15
N LYS A 366 -7.98 -6.12 34.42
CA LYS A 366 -8.83 -5.87 35.60
C LYS A 366 -9.13 -4.38 35.87
N PHE A 367 -9.06 -3.53 34.85
CA PHE A 367 -9.55 -2.16 35.02
C PHE A 367 -11.07 -2.18 35.33
N PRO A 368 -11.60 -1.42 36.32
CA PRO A 368 -10.97 -0.31 37.03
C PRO A 368 -10.25 -0.66 38.35
N GLU A 369 -10.20 -1.89 38.76
CA GLU A 369 -9.55 -2.32 40.01
C GLU A 369 -8.04 -2.07 39.94
N CYS A 370 -7.40 -2.50 38.86
CA CYS A 370 -6.02 -2.15 38.55
C CYS A 370 -5.98 -1.05 37.48
N ARG A 371 -5.49 0.12 37.88
CA ARG A 371 -5.42 1.31 36.99
C ARG A 371 -4.05 1.47 36.29
N VAL A 372 -3.32 0.38 36.10
CA VAL A 372 -2.05 0.42 35.39
C VAL A 372 -2.30 0.82 33.96
N SER A 373 -1.56 1.84 33.50
CA SER A 373 -1.61 2.35 32.14
C SER A 373 -0.20 2.78 31.72
N ILE A 374 0.26 2.28 30.59
CA ILE A 374 1.59 2.55 30.06
C ILE A 374 1.51 2.58 28.52
N SER A 375 2.36 3.39 27.87
CA SER A 375 2.46 3.37 26.41
C SER A 375 2.84 1.98 25.89
N THR A 376 2.41 1.64 24.68
CA THR A 376 2.84 0.39 24.03
C THR A 376 4.36 0.37 23.86
N ARG A 377 4.93 -0.84 23.91
CA ARG A 377 6.38 -1.02 23.77
C ARG A 377 6.89 -0.36 22.47
N PRO A 378 7.98 0.41 22.51
CA PRO A 378 8.61 0.96 21.33
C PRO A 378 9.03 -0.16 20.38
N GLY A 379 8.85 0.03 19.07
CA GLY A 379 9.26 -0.97 18.09
C GLY A 379 10.76 -1.28 18.12
N GLU A 380 11.16 -2.39 17.52
CA GLU A 380 12.55 -2.89 17.50
C GLU A 380 13.61 -1.89 17.03
N ARG A 381 13.20 -0.85 16.28
CA ARG A 381 14.10 0.22 15.79
C ARG A 381 14.29 1.37 16.78
N ALA A 382 13.57 1.37 17.89
CA ALA A 382 13.75 2.38 18.93
C ALA A 382 15.04 2.11 19.70
N THR A 383 15.91 3.11 19.79
CA THR A 383 17.20 3.02 20.46
C THR A 383 17.38 4.19 21.43
N GLY A 384 18.27 4.05 22.42
CA GLY A 384 18.65 5.10 23.33
C GLY A 384 17.52 5.56 24.25
N GLU A 385 17.38 6.86 24.41
CA GLU A 385 16.48 7.52 25.39
C GLU A 385 15.03 7.07 25.32
N VAL A 386 14.48 6.77 24.14
CA VAL A 386 13.10 6.32 23.98
C VAL A 386 12.87 4.95 24.61
N LYS A 387 13.84 4.05 24.50
CA LYS A 387 13.78 2.71 25.10
C LYS A 387 13.97 2.77 26.61
N GLU A 388 14.92 3.55 27.07
CA GLU A 388 15.18 3.76 28.51
C GLU A 388 13.98 4.40 29.20
N ASN A 389 13.38 5.43 28.64
CA ASN A 389 12.18 6.07 29.16
C ASN A 389 10.98 5.10 29.23
N TRP A 390 10.84 4.21 28.25
CA TRP A 390 9.82 3.19 28.29
C TRP A 390 10.07 2.16 29.40
N GLU A 391 11.30 1.68 29.58
CA GLU A 391 11.68 0.72 30.63
C GLU A 391 11.44 1.29 32.03
N ILE A 392 11.76 2.57 32.25
CA ILE A 392 11.48 3.28 33.50
C ILE A 392 9.96 3.36 33.73
N ALA A 393 9.20 3.78 32.73
CA ALA A 393 7.74 3.87 32.81
C ALA A 393 7.10 2.51 33.04
N TRP A 394 7.61 1.45 32.40
CA TRP A 394 7.20 0.07 32.62
C TRP A 394 7.39 -0.36 34.06
N LYS A 395 8.60 -0.17 34.61
CA LYS A 395 8.93 -0.50 36.00
C LYS A 395 8.01 0.21 37.00
N THR A 396 7.82 1.51 36.81
CA THR A 396 6.93 2.32 37.66
C THR A 396 5.46 1.87 37.59
N ALA A 397 4.99 1.47 36.40
CA ALA A 397 3.64 0.98 36.23
C ALA A 397 3.43 -0.40 36.90
N MET A 398 4.42 -1.28 36.78
CA MET A 398 4.38 -2.61 37.42
C MET A 398 4.43 -2.51 38.95
N GLU A 399 5.24 -1.63 39.51
CA GLU A 399 5.24 -1.34 40.95
C GLU A 399 3.87 -0.89 41.47
N LYS A 400 3.13 -0.08 40.71
CA LYS A 400 1.76 0.29 41.03
C LYS A 400 0.78 -0.87 40.95
N CYS A 401 1.00 -1.80 40.00
CA CYS A 401 0.18 -3.00 39.86
C CYS A 401 0.37 -3.97 41.05
N SER A 402 1.59 -4.14 41.54
CA SER A 402 1.92 -5.02 42.69
C SER A 402 1.23 -4.56 43.99
N ILE A 403 0.99 -3.27 44.14
CA ILE A 403 0.25 -2.73 45.32
C ILE A 403 -1.21 -3.19 45.30
N VAL A 404 -1.81 -3.33 44.11
CA VAL A 404 -3.22 -3.73 43.96
C VAL A 404 -3.38 -5.26 44.05
N HIS A 405 -2.33 -6.03 43.75
CA HIS A 405 -2.31 -7.50 43.69
C HIS A 405 -1.15 -8.09 44.48
N PRO A 406 -1.08 -7.91 45.79
CA PRO A 406 0.09 -8.28 46.61
C PRO A 406 0.40 -9.78 46.62
N GLU A 407 -0.61 -10.64 46.59
CA GLU A 407 -0.40 -12.10 46.59
C GLU A 407 0.17 -12.63 45.27
N ALA A 408 -0.30 -12.13 44.15
CA ALA A 408 0.20 -12.54 42.83
C ALA A 408 1.60 -11.95 42.52
N ALA A 409 1.89 -10.75 43.03
CA ALA A 409 3.22 -10.16 42.97
C ALA A 409 4.26 -10.97 43.79
N ALA A 410 3.86 -11.46 44.95
CA ALA A 410 4.71 -12.34 45.77
C ALA A 410 4.98 -13.71 45.10
N ALA A 411 3.97 -14.28 44.45
CA ALA A 411 4.13 -15.53 43.68
C ALA A 411 5.06 -15.38 42.48
N ALA A 412 4.92 -14.30 41.70
CA ALA A 412 5.76 -13.99 40.55
C ALA A 412 7.22 -13.69 40.94
N ALA A 413 7.44 -13.02 42.08
CA ALA A 413 8.76 -12.78 42.65
C ALA A 413 9.44 -14.10 43.07
N ALA A 414 8.71 -15.00 43.72
CA ALA A 414 9.20 -16.32 44.10
C ALA A 414 9.61 -17.18 42.87
N GLU A 415 8.80 -17.18 41.83
CA GLU A 415 9.09 -17.88 40.61
C GLU A 415 10.31 -17.31 39.83
N ALA A 416 10.47 -15.99 39.86
CA ALA A 416 11.63 -15.29 39.27
C ALA A 416 12.93 -15.62 40.05
N GLU A 417 12.85 -15.77 41.36
CA GLU A 417 13.97 -16.15 42.24
C GLU A 417 14.37 -17.61 42.05
N GLU A 418 13.41 -18.49 41.87
CA GLU A 418 13.64 -19.88 41.54
C GLU A 418 14.32 -20.07 40.17
N LYS A 419 13.91 -19.31 39.16
CA LYS A 419 14.56 -19.25 37.84
C LYS A 419 15.98 -18.67 37.89
N ARG A 420 16.26 -17.74 38.80
CA ARG A 420 17.60 -17.19 39.04
C ARG A 420 18.52 -18.20 39.71
N THR A 421 18.03 -18.94 40.69
CA THR A 421 18.78 -19.97 41.41
C THR A 421 19.04 -21.16 40.53
N SER A 422 18.12 -21.58 39.69
CA SER A 422 18.32 -22.69 38.72
C SER A 422 19.38 -22.35 37.65
N LYS A 423 19.43 -21.09 37.16
CA LYS A 423 20.46 -20.62 36.21
C LYS A 423 21.87 -20.50 36.85
N ARG A 424 21.98 -20.37 38.19
CA ARG A 424 23.27 -20.37 38.92
C ARG A 424 23.85 -21.73 39.09
N LYS A 425 23.09 -22.81 38.96
CA LYS A 425 23.55 -24.21 39.15
C LYS A 425 24.09 -24.87 37.88
N THR A 426 24.10 -24.24 36.75
CA THR A 426 24.76 -24.75 35.54
C THR A 426 26.22 -24.34 35.51
N PRO A 427 27.19 -25.32 35.57
CA PRO A 427 28.61 -24.98 35.58
C PRO A 427 29.05 -24.46 34.21
N LYS A 428 29.68 -23.26 34.22
CA LYS A 428 30.37 -22.72 33.04
C LYS A 428 31.44 -23.70 32.57
N LYS A 429 31.23 -24.38 31.44
CA LYS A 429 32.32 -25.09 30.71
C LYS A 429 33.37 -24.07 30.30
N LYS A 430 34.56 -24.16 30.91
CA LYS A 430 35.77 -23.43 30.50
C LYS A 430 36.15 -23.86 29.07
N ALA A 431 36.09 -22.94 28.13
CA ALA A 431 36.72 -23.11 26.83
C ALA A 431 38.21 -22.87 26.97
N SER A 432 38.97 -23.90 26.78
CA SER A 432 40.44 -23.88 26.74
C SER A 432 40.92 -23.20 25.45
N ALA A 433 41.63 -22.11 25.59
CA ALA A 433 42.33 -21.43 24.48
C ALA A 433 43.56 -22.26 24.07
N LYS A 434 43.62 -22.74 22.83
CA LYS A 434 44.85 -23.18 22.18
C LYS A 434 45.42 -22.02 21.36
N LYS A 435 46.53 -21.47 21.88
CA LYS A 435 47.47 -20.66 21.12
C LYS A 435 48.28 -21.55 20.20
N THR A 436 48.30 -21.24 18.92
CA THR A 436 49.46 -21.53 18.07
C THR A 436 49.69 -20.35 17.18
N GLY A 437 50.83 -19.68 17.46
CA GLY A 437 51.34 -18.67 16.55
C GLY A 437 52.12 -19.35 15.41
N THR A 438 52.21 -18.65 14.31
CA THR A 438 53.39 -18.67 13.43
C THR A 438 53.47 -17.37 12.64
N LYS A 439 54.64 -16.76 12.76
CA LYS A 439 55.15 -15.65 11.97
C LYS A 439 55.54 -16.11 10.56
N ALA A 440 55.41 -15.25 9.56
CA ALA A 440 56.47 -14.88 8.60
C ALA A 440 55.87 -13.99 7.51
N LYS A 441 56.33 -12.73 7.42
CA LYS A 441 57.29 -12.12 6.48
C LYS A 441 56.84 -12.19 5.00
N ALA A 442 56.37 -11.06 4.44
CA ALA A 442 57.17 -10.03 3.70
C ALA A 442 57.38 -10.29 2.19
N LYS A 443 57.08 -9.23 1.41
CA LYS A 443 57.62 -8.87 0.06
C LYS A 443 57.02 -9.59 -1.17
N ALA A 444 56.27 -8.93 -1.97
CA ALA A 444 56.59 -8.06 -3.11
C ALA A 444 55.32 -7.38 -3.58
#